data_4a282a6af665da86b520004c7e6244c8
#
_entry.id   4a282a6af665da86b520004c7e6244c8
#
_cell.length_a   1.000
_cell.length_b   1.000
_cell.length_c   1.000
_cell.angle_alpha   90.00
_cell.angle_beta   90.00
_cell.angle_gamma   90.00
#
_symmetry.space_group_name_H-M   'P 1'
#
loop_
_entity.id
_entity.type
_entity.pdbx_description
1 polymer ?
#
loop_
_entity_poly.entity_id
_entity_poly.type
_entity_poly.pdbx_seq_one_letter_code
_entity_poly.pdbx_strand_id
1 'polypeptide(L)'
;KKYFQKTIEKNYKSLAHTAIIDHKKIENKIASQIFTKNGPIAFLPLSKNQTSIVFSNNSTKLMDKLSLLQIINKYNHQYKITKISEVESVGIKFLVLRNYFFKNILSFGDLIHKVHPLAGQGFNMTIRDIKSLSNILEENIKLGIDDGELIAEKFQEINKHINFMYGLGIDTINSFFKFDNKLQNNISGPIFKILKGNKFLNKYATFLSN
;
A
#
# COMPACT_ATOMS: atom_id res chain seq x y z
N LYS A 1 -6.61 -6.33 19.50
CA LYS A 1 -7.71 -5.39 19.92
C LYS A 1 -7.83 -5.22 21.44
N LYS A 2 -7.42 -6.18 22.28
CA LYS A 2 -7.55 -6.08 23.75
C LYS A 2 -6.78 -4.88 24.34
N TYR A 3 -5.60 -4.58 23.80
CA TYR A 3 -4.69 -3.54 24.32
C TYR A 3 -4.67 -2.25 23.47
N PHE A 4 -5.05 -2.33 22.21
CA PHE A 4 -4.95 -1.26 21.21
C PHE A 4 -6.33 -0.93 20.64
N GLN A 5 -7.05 -0.01 21.29
CA GLN A 5 -8.45 0.31 20.96
C GLN A 5 -8.62 1.65 20.24
N LYS A 6 -7.68 2.59 20.43
CA LYS A 6 -7.81 3.94 19.85
C LYS A 6 -7.23 3.96 18.43
N THR A 7 -8.10 3.80 17.43
CA THR A 7 -7.76 3.82 16.00
C THR A 7 -8.46 4.97 15.29
N ILE A 8 -7.85 5.46 14.21
CA ILE A 8 -8.52 6.22 13.16
C ILE A 8 -8.77 5.24 12.02
N GLU A 9 -10.04 4.96 11.73
CA GLU A 9 -10.41 3.99 10.70
C GLU A 9 -11.33 4.63 9.64
N LYS A 10 -11.12 4.27 8.38
CA LYS A 10 -12.01 4.58 7.26
C LYS A 10 -12.18 3.33 6.41
N ASN A 11 -13.42 2.86 6.29
CA ASN A 11 -13.73 1.76 5.40
C ASN A 11 -14.01 2.32 3.99
N TYR A 12 -13.25 1.86 3.01
CA TYR A 12 -13.41 2.31 1.63
C TYR A 12 -14.61 1.68 0.92
N LYS A 13 -15.27 0.70 1.55
CA LYS A 13 -16.33 -0.11 0.91
C LYS A 13 -15.87 -0.67 -0.43
N SER A 14 -14.66 -1.16 -0.46
CA SER A 14 -13.92 -1.64 -1.62
C SER A 14 -13.24 -2.95 -1.29
N LEU A 15 -13.03 -3.81 -2.29
CA LEU A 15 -12.28 -5.06 -2.16
C LEU A 15 -11.01 -5.00 -3.02
N ALA A 16 -9.92 -5.57 -2.51
CA ALA A 16 -8.78 -5.97 -3.31
C ALA A 16 -8.95 -7.44 -3.69
N HIS A 17 -8.89 -7.72 -4.98
CA HIS A 17 -8.90 -9.07 -5.53
C HIS A 17 -7.48 -9.39 -5.98
N THR A 18 -6.96 -10.53 -5.56
CA THR A 18 -5.60 -10.98 -5.89
C THR A 18 -5.64 -12.33 -6.55
N ALA A 19 -4.79 -12.52 -7.55
CA ALA A 19 -4.56 -13.80 -8.20
C ALA A 19 -3.15 -13.85 -8.78
N ILE A 20 -2.62 -15.03 -9.02
CA ILE A 20 -1.37 -15.25 -9.74
C ILE A 20 -1.72 -15.73 -11.15
N ILE A 21 -1.13 -15.08 -12.15
CA ILE A 21 -1.18 -15.56 -13.53
C ILE A 21 0.14 -16.26 -13.90
N ASP A 22 0.04 -17.44 -14.49
CA ASP A 22 1.13 -18.09 -15.21
C ASP A 22 1.08 -17.62 -16.66
N HIS A 23 2.22 -17.34 -17.25
CA HIS A 23 2.34 -16.86 -18.62
C HIS A 23 3.60 -17.39 -19.30
N LYS A 24 3.68 -17.27 -20.63
CA LYS A 24 4.91 -17.60 -21.36
C LYS A 24 6.08 -16.79 -20.82
N LYS A 25 7.27 -17.40 -20.80
CA LYS A 25 8.50 -16.80 -20.26
C LYS A 25 8.85 -15.50 -20.99
N ILE A 26 9.06 -14.44 -20.20
CA ILE A 26 9.46 -13.10 -20.65
C ILE A 26 10.47 -12.48 -19.68
N GLU A 27 11.09 -11.37 -20.05
CA GLU A 27 11.83 -10.51 -19.12
C GLU A 27 10.82 -9.74 -18.23
N ASN A 28 10.51 -10.33 -17.08
CA ASN A 28 9.48 -9.87 -16.16
C ASN A 28 10.10 -9.20 -14.91
N LYS A 29 10.58 -7.97 -15.07
CA LYS A 29 11.32 -7.26 -14.01
C LYS A 29 10.65 -5.97 -13.53
N ILE A 30 9.62 -5.49 -14.24
CA ILE A 30 9.03 -4.19 -13.99
C ILE A 30 7.61 -4.37 -13.46
N ALA A 31 7.37 -3.89 -12.23
CA ALA A 31 6.02 -3.76 -11.70
C ALA A 31 5.29 -2.60 -12.39
N SER A 32 4.04 -2.80 -12.75
CA SER A 32 3.22 -1.77 -13.35
C SER A 32 1.87 -1.65 -12.65
N GLN A 33 1.34 -0.43 -12.57
CA GLN A 33 0.02 -0.16 -12.04
C GLN A 33 -0.74 0.76 -12.99
N ILE A 34 -1.98 0.42 -13.27
CA ILE A 34 -2.88 1.15 -14.16
C ILE A 34 -4.09 1.59 -13.34
N PHE A 35 -4.40 2.88 -13.37
CA PHE A 35 -5.61 3.42 -12.76
C PHE A 35 -6.77 3.28 -13.74
N THR A 36 -7.73 2.42 -13.40
CA THR A 36 -8.92 2.17 -14.21
C THR A 36 -10.15 2.86 -13.62
N LYS A 37 -11.24 2.93 -14.39
CA LYS A 37 -12.53 3.47 -13.90
C LYS A 37 -13.06 2.75 -12.65
N ASN A 38 -12.77 1.46 -12.51
CA ASN A 38 -13.25 0.63 -11.40
C ASN A 38 -12.25 0.56 -10.23
N GLY A 39 -11.07 1.15 -10.38
CA GLY A 39 -9.99 1.17 -9.41
C GLY A 39 -8.65 0.71 -10.01
N PRO A 40 -7.56 0.80 -9.27
CA PRO A 40 -6.24 0.43 -9.77
C PRO A 40 -6.07 -1.08 -9.94
N ILE A 41 -5.42 -1.48 -11.04
CA ILE A 41 -4.92 -2.83 -11.27
C ILE A 41 -3.39 -2.79 -11.32
N ALA A 42 -2.73 -3.66 -10.56
CA ALA A 42 -1.28 -3.80 -10.54
C ALA A 42 -0.85 -5.18 -11.06
N PHE A 43 0.24 -5.18 -11.81
CA PHE A 43 0.94 -6.35 -12.31
C PHE A 43 2.30 -6.39 -11.63
N LEU A 44 2.50 -7.35 -10.74
CA LEU A 44 3.67 -7.47 -9.87
C LEU A 44 4.48 -8.72 -10.26
N PRO A 45 5.65 -8.57 -10.89
CA PRO A 45 6.48 -9.70 -11.30
C PRO A 45 6.88 -10.58 -10.10
N LEU A 46 6.64 -11.88 -10.19
CA LEU A 46 7.13 -12.88 -9.24
C LEU A 46 8.32 -13.66 -9.82
N SER A 47 8.23 -14.00 -11.10
CA SER A 47 9.27 -14.72 -11.82
C SER A 47 9.20 -14.41 -13.30
N LYS A 48 10.05 -15.04 -14.12
CA LYS A 48 10.02 -14.89 -15.60
C LYS A 48 8.73 -15.39 -16.24
N ASN A 49 7.93 -16.20 -15.53
CA ASN A 49 6.70 -16.82 -16.04
C ASN A 49 5.50 -16.68 -15.08
N GLN A 50 5.64 -15.92 -14.00
CA GLN A 50 4.57 -15.67 -13.04
C GLN A 50 4.48 -14.20 -12.67
N THR A 51 3.25 -13.70 -12.55
CA THR A 51 2.94 -12.31 -12.15
C THR A 51 1.76 -12.33 -11.19
N SER A 52 1.89 -11.67 -10.05
CA SER A 52 0.80 -11.42 -9.14
C SER A 52 -0.02 -10.24 -9.65
N ILE A 53 -1.34 -10.40 -9.63
CA ILE A 53 -2.31 -9.37 -9.97
C ILE A 53 -2.96 -8.88 -8.68
N VAL A 54 -3.05 -7.57 -8.53
CA VAL A 54 -3.82 -6.93 -7.45
C VAL A 54 -4.78 -5.93 -8.09
N PHE A 55 -6.07 -6.20 -8.03
CA PHE A 55 -7.11 -5.33 -8.53
C PHE A 55 -7.95 -4.77 -7.38
N SER A 56 -7.84 -3.48 -7.13
CA SER A 56 -8.63 -2.80 -6.10
C SER A 56 -9.94 -2.29 -6.70
N ASN A 57 -11.01 -3.05 -6.48
CA ASN A 57 -12.34 -2.71 -7.01
C ASN A 57 -13.09 -1.78 -6.06
N ASN A 58 -13.66 -0.69 -6.56
CA ASN A 58 -14.53 0.23 -5.83
C ASN A 58 -15.93 -0.36 -5.56
N SER A 59 -16.01 -1.62 -5.22
CA SER A 59 -17.23 -2.38 -4.95
C SER A 59 -16.98 -3.40 -3.84
N THR A 60 -18.04 -3.77 -3.13
CA THR A 60 -18.04 -4.85 -2.14
C THR A 60 -18.43 -6.20 -2.73
N LYS A 61 -18.68 -6.27 -4.05
CA LYS A 61 -18.98 -7.55 -4.71
C LYS A 61 -17.71 -8.37 -4.84
N LEU A 62 -17.79 -9.61 -4.42
CA LEU A 62 -16.77 -10.63 -4.72
C LEU A 62 -16.69 -10.83 -6.23
N MET A 63 -15.49 -11.08 -6.70
CA MET A 63 -15.20 -11.31 -8.11
C MET A 63 -14.76 -12.75 -8.30
N ASP A 64 -15.32 -13.40 -9.29
CA ASP A 64 -14.92 -14.72 -9.71
C ASP A 64 -13.71 -14.67 -10.65
N LYS A 65 -13.15 -15.83 -10.92
CA LYS A 65 -11.97 -16.02 -11.73
C LYS A 65 -12.15 -15.49 -13.18
N LEU A 66 -13.33 -15.74 -13.77
CA LEU A 66 -13.61 -15.31 -15.14
C LEU A 66 -13.72 -13.79 -15.25
N SER A 67 -14.42 -13.16 -14.33
CA SER A 67 -14.56 -11.71 -14.27
C SER A 67 -13.22 -11.01 -14.07
N LEU A 68 -12.37 -11.52 -13.17
CA LEU A 68 -11.04 -10.98 -12.98
C LEU A 68 -10.17 -11.15 -14.23
N LEU A 69 -10.24 -12.33 -14.88
CA LEU A 69 -9.48 -12.61 -16.11
C LEU A 69 -9.89 -11.67 -17.26
N GLN A 70 -11.17 -11.35 -17.40
CA GLN A 70 -11.63 -10.36 -18.38
C GLN A 70 -11.01 -8.97 -18.14
N ILE A 71 -10.95 -8.54 -16.89
CA ILE A 71 -10.30 -7.26 -16.53
C ILE A 71 -8.80 -7.32 -16.79
N ILE A 72 -8.14 -8.41 -16.39
CA ILE A 72 -6.72 -8.61 -16.65
C ILE A 72 -6.45 -8.50 -18.15
N ASN A 73 -7.18 -9.23 -19.00
CA ASN A 73 -6.99 -9.23 -20.44
C ASN A 73 -7.20 -7.84 -21.07
N LYS A 74 -8.12 -7.05 -20.55
CA LYS A 74 -8.37 -5.69 -21.03
C LYS A 74 -7.16 -4.75 -20.84
N TYR A 75 -6.39 -4.94 -19.78
CA TYR A 75 -5.26 -4.07 -19.41
C TYR A 75 -3.90 -4.76 -19.55
N ASN A 76 -3.91 -6.00 -19.97
CA ASN A 76 -2.70 -6.79 -20.20
C ASN A 76 -2.14 -6.49 -21.59
N HIS A 77 -0.91 -5.97 -21.66
CA HIS A 77 -0.24 -5.64 -22.92
C HIS A 77 0.95 -6.56 -23.24
N GLN A 78 1.36 -7.42 -22.30
CA GLN A 78 2.62 -8.19 -22.48
C GLN A 78 2.55 -9.67 -22.13
N TYR A 79 1.58 -10.10 -21.32
CA TYR A 79 1.52 -11.48 -20.83
C TYR A 79 0.68 -12.38 -21.70
N LYS A 80 1.28 -13.46 -22.26
CA LYS A 80 0.53 -14.55 -22.88
C LYS A 80 0.13 -15.53 -21.78
N ILE A 81 -1.03 -15.27 -21.14
CA ILE A 81 -1.54 -15.99 -19.98
C ILE A 81 -1.85 -17.43 -20.37
N THR A 82 -1.41 -18.38 -19.55
CA THR A 82 -1.67 -19.83 -19.69
C THR A 82 -2.58 -20.35 -18.58
N LYS A 83 -2.49 -19.77 -17.38
CA LYS A 83 -3.30 -20.17 -16.22
C LYS A 83 -3.50 -18.98 -15.28
N ILE A 84 -4.57 -19.01 -14.49
CA ILE A 84 -4.81 -18.10 -13.37
C ILE A 84 -5.16 -18.93 -12.13
N SER A 85 -4.62 -18.54 -10.97
CA SER A 85 -4.93 -19.14 -9.66
C SER A 85 -6.37 -18.86 -9.22
N GLU A 86 -6.76 -19.37 -8.08
CA GLU A 86 -7.99 -18.91 -7.39
C GLU A 86 -7.87 -17.44 -7.00
N VAL A 87 -9.02 -16.76 -6.93
CA VAL A 87 -9.10 -15.33 -6.58
C VAL A 87 -9.34 -15.21 -5.09
N GLU A 88 -8.40 -14.53 -4.43
CA GLU A 88 -8.58 -14.12 -3.04
C GLU A 88 -9.09 -12.68 -2.97
N SER A 89 -9.95 -12.40 -2.01
CA SER A 89 -10.58 -11.09 -1.87
C SER A 89 -10.46 -10.58 -0.44
N VAL A 90 -9.93 -9.37 -0.28
CA VAL A 90 -9.72 -8.74 1.03
C VAL A 90 -10.35 -7.35 1.07
N GLY A 91 -11.05 -7.03 2.16
CA GLY A 91 -11.61 -5.70 2.38
C GLY A 91 -10.52 -4.64 2.53
N ILE A 92 -10.65 -3.54 1.80
CA ILE A 92 -9.71 -2.43 1.86
C ILE A 92 -10.19 -1.43 2.92
N LYS A 93 -9.32 -1.10 3.86
CA LYS A 93 -9.57 -0.08 4.87
C LYS A 93 -8.31 0.74 5.15
N PHE A 94 -8.52 1.98 5.51
CA PHE A 94 -7.53 2.80 6.16
C PHE A 94 -7.62 2.57 7.67
N LEU A 95 -6.49 2.41 8.32
CA LEU A 95 -6.40 2.32 9.77
C LEU A 95 -5.07 2.93 10.19
N VAL A 96 -5.12 3.80 11.20
CA VAL A 96 -3.92 4.26 11.91
C VAL A 96 -4.18 4.14 13.39
N LEU A 97 -3.28 3.48 14.09
CA LEU A 97 -3.33 3.33 15.54
C LEU A 97 -2.91 4.63 16.21
N ARG A 98 -3.60 5.03 17.27
CA ARG A 98 -3.25 6.26 18.03
C ARG A 98 -2.16 6.03 19.07
N ASN A 99 -2.12 4.83 19.67
CA ASN A 99 -1.11 4.46 20.65
C ASN A 99 -0.43 3.18 20.17
N TYR A 100 0.88 3.21 20.01
CA TYR A 100 1.67 2.11 19.43
C TYR A 100 2.11 1.09 20.46
N PHE A 101 2.08 1.44 21.75
CA PHE A 101 2.51 0.53 22.82
C PHE A 101 1.53 0.54 24.00
N PHE A 102 1.61 -0.53 24.78
CA PHE A 102 0.92 -0.69 26.05
C PHE A 102 1.84 -1.48 26.98
N LYS A 103 2.36 -0.84 28.01
CA LYS A 103 3.45 -1.41 28.84
C LYS A 103 4.58 -1.92 27.92
N ASN A 104 5.05 -3.14 28.15
CA ASN A 104 6.14 -3.76 27.38
C ASN A 104 5.70 -4.38 26.04
N ILE A 105 4.48 -4.09 25.56
CA ILE A 105 3.96 -4.63 24.29
C ILE A 105 3.94 -3.50 23.25
N LEU A 106 4.78 -3.62 22.21
CA LEU A 106 4.79 -2.73 21.06
C LEU A 106 3.98 -3.34 19.93
N SER A 107 3.04 -2.56 19.37
CA SER A 107 2.37 -2.88 18.09
C SER A 107 3.28 -2.58 16.93
N PHE A 108 3.17 -3.37 15.85
CA PHE A 108 4.03 -3.21 14.69
C PHE A 108 3.34 -3.57 13.36
N GLY A 109 3.85 -3.02 12.24
CA GLY A 109 3.39 -3.32 10.88
C GLY A 109 1.91 -3.00 10.67
N ASP A 110 1.16 -3.93 10.09
CA ASP A 110 -0.27 -3.81 9.80
C ASP A 110 -1.17 -3.56 11.03
N LEU A 111 -0.63 -3.69 12.24
CA LEU A 111 -1.36 -3.32 13.46
C LEU A 111 -1.37 -1.81 13.68
N ILE A 112 -0.30 -1.10 13.32
CA ILE A 112 -0.21 0.35 13.53
C ILE A 112 -0.72 1.15 12.33
N HIS A 113 -0.60 0.63 11.11
CA HIS A 113 -1.11 1.29 9.91
C HIS A 113 -1.57 0.30 8.84
N LYS A 114 -2.75 0.54 8.30
CA LYS A 114 -3.25 -0.10 7.08
C LYS A 114 -3.64 0.99 6.10
N VAL A 115 -3.11 0.92 4.90
CA VAL A 115 -3.34 1.91 3.85
C VAL A 115 -3.90 1.24 2.61
N HIS A 116 -4.43 2.03 1.68
CA HIS A 116 -4.87 1.50 0.38
C HIS A 116 -3.68 0.82 -0.32
N PRO A 117 -3.86 -0.35 -0.96
CA PRO A 117 -2.79 -1.10 -1.63
C PRO A 117 -2.31 -0.42 -2.92
N LEU A 118 -2.04 0.89 -2.87
CA LEU A 118 -1.43 1.64 -3.94
C LEU A 118 0.08 1.40 -3.94
N ALA A 119 0.59 0.82 -5.02
CA ALA A 119 2.02 0.59 -5.24
C ALA A 119 2.76 -0.12 -4.07
N GLY A 120 2.06 -0.94 -3.26
CA GLY A 120 2.70 -1.68 -2.16
C GLY A 120 3.19 -0.83 -0.98
N GLN A 121 2.73 0.41 -0.85
CA GLN A 121 3.24 1.37 0.14
C GLN A 121 3.11 0.92 1.59
N GLY A 122 2.12 0.10 1.95
CA GLY A 122 1.98 -0.44 3.31
C GLY A 122 3.21 -1.24 3.75
N PHE A 123 3.77 -2.05 2.87
CA PHE A 123 5.00 -2.80 3.14
C PHE A 123 6.21 -1.87 3.31
N ASN A 124 6.35 -0.86 2.44
CA ASN A 124 7.44 0.13 2.55
C ASN A 124 7.38 0.90 3.87
N MET A 125 6.19 1.25 4.35
CA MET A 125 6.00 1.85 5.68
C MET A 125 6.52 0.93 6.78
N THR A 126 6.20 -0.36 6.72
CA THR A 126 6.69 -1.36 7.70
C THR A 126 8.22 -1.50 7.66
N ILE A 127 8.85 -1.50 6.49
CA ILE A 127 10.33 -1.56 6.37
C ILE A 127 10.97 -0.32 7.01
N ARG A 128 10.39 0.87 6.81
CA ARG A 128 10.86 2.09 7.46
C ARG A 128 10.72 2.02 8.98
N ASP A 129 9.61 1.49 9.48
CA ASP A 129 9.39 1.30 10.91
C ASP A 129 10.40 0.32 11.51
N ILE A 130 10.76 -0.77 10.79
CA ILE A 130 11.84 -1.69 11.20
C ILE A 130 13.16 -0.94 11.33
N LYS A 131 13.54 -0.16 10.33
CA LYS A 131 14.77 0.62 10.36
C LYS A 131 14.80 1.61 11.53
N SER A 132 13.69 2.31 11.76
CA SER A 132 13.56 3.24 12.88
C SER A 132 13.72 2.52 14.23
N LEU A 133 13.03 1.41 14.43
CA LEU A 133 13.13 0.63 15.66
C LEU A 133 14.54 0.06 15.86
N SER A 134 15.18 -0.45 14.80
CA SER A 134 16.55 -0.95 14.84
C SER A 134 17.53 0.13 15.32
N ASN A 135 17.43 1.35 14.77
CA ASN A 135 18.28 2.47 15.17
C ASN A 135 18.09 2.83 16.66
N ILE A 136 16.82 2.86 17.12
CA ILE A 136 16.50 3.15 18.53
C ILE A 136 17.10 2.07 19.45
N LEU A 137 16.96 0.80 19.09
CA LEU A 137 17.52 -0.32 19.85
C LEU A 137 19.05 -0.23 19.90
N GLU A 138 19.72 0.02 18.78
CA GLU A 138 21.17 0.16 18.73
C GLU A 138 21.69 1.32 19.61
N GLU A 139 21.02 2.46 19.59
CA GLU A 139 21.35 3.61 20.45
C GLU A 139 21.20 3.26 21.93
N ASN A 140 20.09 2.64 22.33
CA ASN A 140 19.83 2.29 23.72
C ASN A 140 20.80 1.20 24.25
N ILE A 141 21.13 0.21 23.42
CA ILE A 141 22.13 -0.82 23.75
C ILE A 141 23.51 -0.16 23.99
N LYS A 142 23.93 0.77 23.13
CA LYS A 142 25.22 1.50 23.30
C LYS A 142 25.26 2.32 24.59
N LEU A 143 24.11 2.80 25.06
CA LEU A 143 23.98 3.58 26.29
C LEU A 143 23.77 2.69 27.54
N GLY A 144 23.67 1.35 27.37
CA GLY A 144 23.37 0.42 28.46
C GLY A 144 21.94 0.56 29.01
N ILE A 145 21.01 1.10 28.22
CA ILE A 145 19.62 1.29 28.61
C ILE A 145 18.81 0.06 28.20
N ASP A 146 18.28 -0.66 29.19
CA ASP A 146 17.41 -1.83 28.99
C ASP A 146 15.99 -1.51 29.50
N ASP A 147 15.36 -0.50 28.90
CA ASP A 147 13.98 -0.10 29.21
C ASP A 147 13.10 -0.20 27.96
N GLY A 148 12.30 -1.28 27.91
CA GLY A 148 11.42 -1.56 26.80
C GLY A 148 10.29 -0.55 26.64
N GLU A 149 9.82 0.09 27.72
CA GLU A 149 8.77 1.12 27.66
C GLU A 149 9.33 2.41 27.04
N LEU A 150 10.52 2.83 27.45
CA LEU A 150 11.23 3.99 26.90
C LEU A 150 11.51 3.81 25.39
N ILE A 151 11.94 2.61 24.98
CA ILE A 151 12.16 2.27 23.57
C ILE A 151 10.86 2.39 22.76
N ALA A 152 9.76 1.87 23.30
CA ALA A 152 8.46 1.90 22.64
C ALA A 152 7.89 3.33 22.54
N GLU A 153 8.09 4.14 23.58
CA GLU A 153 7.70 5.56 23.59
C GLU A 153 8.47 6.33 22.52
N LYS A 154 9.78 6.22 22.49
CA LYS A 154 10.64 6.86 21.49
C LYS A 154 10.28 6.43 20.05
N PHE A 155 9.99 5.14 19.86
CA PHE A 155 9.52 4.64 18.57
C PHE A 155 8.19 5.28 18.15
N GLN A 156 7.23 5.39 19.07
CA GLN A 156 5.94 6.04 18.82
C GLN A 156 6.10 7.52 18.49
N GLU A 157 6.88 8.26 19.24
CA GLU A 157 7.12 9.69 19.02
C GLU A 157 7.67 9.98 17.62
N ILE A 158 8.69 9.22 17.20
CA ILE A 158 9.33 9.38 15.90
C ILE A 158 8.38 9.00 14.76
N ASN A 159 7.70 7.85 14.86
CA ASN A 159 7.04 7.26 13.70
C ASN A 159 5.56 7.62 13.56
N LYS A 160 4.87 8.00 14.64
CA LYS A 160 3.43 8.23 14.62
C LYS A 160 2.98 9.33 13.65
N HIS A 161 3.64 10.48 13.68
CA HIS A 161 3.32 11.58 12.77
C HIS A 161 3.67 11.25 11.32
N ILE A 162 4.81 10.62 11.12
CA ILE A 162 5.27 10.20 9.79
C ILE A 162 4.27 9.21 9.19
N ASN A 163 3.91 8.16 9.91
CA ASN A 163 2.97 7.13 9.46
C ASN A 163 1.57 7.72 9.17
N PHE A 164 1.11 8.65 10.00
CA PHE A 164 -0.15 9.34 9.77
C PHE A 164 -0.13 10.18 8.48
N MET A 165 0.92 10.97 8.27
CA MET A 165 1.07 11.79 7.06
C MET A 165 1.19 10.95 5.79
N TYR A 166 1.92 9.84 5.84
CA TYR A 166 1.99 8.88 4.73
C TYR A 166 0.63 8.28 4.41
N GLY A 167 -0.08 7.83 5.44
CA GLY A 167 -1.41 7.26 5.28
C GLY A 167 -2.39 8.25 4.65
N LEU A 168 -2.39 9.51 5.10
CA LEU A 168 -3.19 10.59 4.52
C LEU A 168 -2.80 10.87 3.07
N GLY A 169 -1.50 10.88 2.75
CA GLY A 169 -1.02 11.10 1.39
C GLY A 169 -1.55 10.03 0.43
N ILE A 170 -1.48 8.75 0.81
CA ILE A 170 -2.01 7.63 0.03
C ILE A 170 -3.54 7.75 -0.11
N ASP A 171 -4.26 8.09 0.97
CA ASP A 171 -5.72 8.27 0.92
C ASP A 171 -6.12 9.44 0.02
N THR A 172 -5.37 10.54 0.03
CA THR A 172 -5.59 11.69 -0.83
C THR A 172 -5.40 11.33 -2.30
N ILE A 173 -4.33 10.62 -2.64
CA ILE A 173 -4.09 10.13 -4.01
C ILE A 173 -5.24 9.24 -4.48
N ASN A 174 -5.65 8.26 -3.65
CA ASN A 174 -6.78 7.39 -3.98
C ASN A 174 -8.09 8.16 -4.17
N SER A 175 -8.36 9.13 -3.31
CA SER A 175 -9.56 9.97 -3.38
C SER A 175 -9.56 10.85 -4.62
N PHE A 176 -8.40 11.39 -5.00
CA PHE A 176 -8.22 12.18 -6.21
C PHE A 176 -8.53 11.37 -7.48
N PHE A 177 -8.00 10.15 -7.60
CA PHE A 177 -8.31 9.27 -8.73
C PHE A 177 -9.78 8.85 -8.78
N LYS A 178 -10.42 8.61 -7.63
CA LYS A 178 -11.86 8.34 -7.58
C LYS A 178 -12.68 9.51 -8.07
N PHE A 179 -12.30 10.72 -7.72
CA PHE A 179 -12.98 11.96 -8.14
C PHE A 179 -12.81 12.22 -9.65
N ASP A 180 -11.59 12.11 -10.17
CA ASP A 180 -11.29 12.28 -11.60
C ASP A 180 -12.07 11.28 -12.47
N ASN A 181 -12.12 10.02 -12.04
CA ASN A 181 -12.91 8.98 -12.71
C ASN A 181 -14.42 9.27 -12.70
N LYS A 182 -14.96 9.90 -11.64
CA LYS A 182 -16.38 10.24 -11.52
C LYS A 182 -16.78 11.39 -12.44
N LEU A 183 -15.90 12.36 -12.64
CA LEU A 183 -16.16 13.55 -13.47
C LEU A 183 -15.96 13.30 -14.97
N GLN A 184 -15.45 12.14 -15.37
CA GLN A 184 -15.06 11.83 -16.77
C GLN A 184 -14.10 12.86 -17.39
N ASN A 185 -13.52 13.73 -16.59
CA ASN A 185 -12.59 14.76 -17.01
C ASN A 185 -11.16 14.20 -16.84
N ASN A 186 -10.38 14.19 -17.93
CA ASN A 186 -8.95 13.82 -17.89
C ASN A 186 -8.11 14.92 -17.20
N ILE A 187 -8.52 15.37 -16.01
CA ILE A 187 -7.82 16.41 -15.23
C ILE A 187 -6.52 15.85 -14.65
N SER A 188 -6.49 14.54 -14.37
CA SER A 188 -5.29 13.86 -13.85
C SER A 188 -4.08 13.99 -14.79
N GLY A 189 -4.26 13.90 -16.11
CA GLY A 189 -3.17 13.97 -17.08
C GLY A 189 -2.38 15.28 -17.02
N PRO A 190 -3.00 16.46 -17.14
CA PRO A 190 -2.33 17.75 -16.99
C PRO A 190 -1.73 17.98 -15.61
N ILE A 191 -2.43 17.60 -14.53
CA ILE A 191 -1.93 17.74 -13.15
C ILE A 191 -0.68 16.87 -12.93
N PHE A 192 -0.65 15.62 -13.42
CA PHE A 192 0.55 14.80 -13.37
C PHE A 192 1.73 15.38 -14.15
N LYS A 193 1.49 16.05 -15.28
CA LYS A 193 2.55 16.78 -16.01
C LYS A 193 3.12 17.93 -15.16
N ILE A 194 2.26 18.69 -14.47
CA ILE A 194 2.67 19.78 -13.58
C ILE A 194 3.41 19.21 -12.35
N LEU A 195 2.91 18.12 -11.75
CA LEU A 195 3.54 17.45 -10.61
C LEU A 195 4.90 16.87 -10.97
N LYS A 196 5.04 16.28 -12.18
CA LYS A 196 6.31 15.72 -12.67
C LYS A 196 7.39 16.77 -12.92
N GLY A 197 7.00 18.01 -13.21
CA GLY A 197 7.91 19.16 -13.37
C GLY A 197 8.32 19.84 -12.04
N ASN A 198 7.65 19.54 -10.94
CA ASN A 198 7.89 20.22 -9.68
C ASN A 198 8.93 19.46 -8.82
N LYS A 199 10.14 20.03 -8.68
CA LYS A 199 11.25 19.47 -7.90
C LYS A 199 10.89 19.14 -6.45
N PHE A 200 9.98 19.89 -5.82
CA PHE A 200 9.53 19.67 -4.45
C PHE A 200 8.71 18.40 -4.34
N LEU A 201 7.78 18.17 -5.28
CA LEU A 201 6.93 16.99 -5.32
C LEU A 201 7.69 15.72 -5.73
N ASN A 202 8.69 15.86 -6.62
CA ASN A 202 9.62 14.78 -6.92
C ASN A 202 10.45 14.39 -5.69
N LYS A 203 10.94 15.38 -4.91
CA LYS A 203 11.64 15.14 -3.65
C LYS A 203 10.72 14.47 -2.61
N TYR A 204 9.45 14.88 -2.55
CA TYR A 204 8.46 14.27 -1.68
C TYR A 204 8.08 12.84 -2.13
N ALA A 205 7.92 12.62 -3.43
CA ALA A 205 7.69 11.28 -4.00
C ALA A 205 8.91 10.36 -3.78
N THR A 206 10.14 10.86 -3.93
CA THR A 206 11.36 10.10 -3.62
C THR A 206 11.49 9.83 -2.13
N PHE A 207 11.15 10.79 -1.27
CA PHE A 207 11.06 10.58 0.18
C PHE A 207 10.01 9.54 0.56
N LEU A 208 8.90 9.46 -0.19
CA LEU A 208 7.86 8.44 -0.03
C LEU A 208 8.28 7.06 -0.58
N SER A 209 9.29 6.97 -1.43
CA SER A 209 9.74 5.73 -2.07
C SER A 209 10.98 5.10 -1.41
N ASN A 210 11.72 5.85 -0.59
CA ASN A 210 12.88 5.44 0.19
C ASN A 210 12.51 5.23 1.66
#